data_83ddba5338f5dc770cdebde3e6241dda
#
_entry.id   83ddba5338f5dc770cdebde3e6241dda
#
_cell.length_a   1.000
_cell.length_b   1.000
_cell.length_c   1.000
_cell.angle_alpha   90.00
_cell.angle_beta   90.00
_cell.angle_gamma   90.00
#
_symmetry.space_group_name_H-M   'P 1'
#
loop_
_entity.id
_entity.type
_entity.pdbx_description
1 polymer ?
#
loop_
_entity_poly.entity_id
_entity_poly.type
_entity_poly.pdbx_seq_one_letter_code
_entity_poly.pdbx_strand_id
1 'polypeptide(L)'
;VPFTEINGLKIYYEMHGDGDAIVLLHHGFGCTKMWKDIYPAFVDKGYRIVMYDRRGYGQSEKGSDFKAFYESDRFRPESVAELARLRDVLDIDSFHIVGQCEGGVVGIDYAVRYPHHVNSITVSSTQCYSTMTMAELNALKMPNPFRDLGPEIREKLIDWHGVDHAESFYNQFRTYGGAYGTGVFDLRPVLPSVTCPTLVLYPDRSFLFGVEQAEALYRNVSKGELAILPHCGHNTYDEQPEEYIRIISSFLKRHNF
;
A
#
# COMPACT_ATOMS: atom_id res chain seq x y z
N VAL A 1 2.61 -14.97 -18.78
CA VAL A 1 1.68 -15.31 -17.67
C VAL A 1 2.06 -14.44 -16.51
N PRO A 2 1.15 -13.66 -15.93
CA PRO A 2 1.44 -12.65 -14.92
C PRO A 2 1.62 -13.25 -13.51
N PHE A 3 2.33 -14.38 -13.39
CA PHE A 3 2.65 -15.01 -12.11
C PHE A 3 4.14 -15.34 -12.03
N THR A 4 4.69 -15.16 -10.84
CA THR A 4 6.04 -15.65 -10.49
C THR A 4 5.99 -16.42 -9.18
N GLU A 5 6.99 -17.27 -8.94
CA GLU A 5 7.13 -17.97 -7.68
C GLU A 5 8.01 -17.18 -6.71
N ILE A 6 7.45 -16.84 -5.56
CA ILE A 6 8.17 -16.18 -4.46
C ILE A 6 7.92 -16.99 -3.19
N ASN A 7 8.99 -17.49 -2.57
CA ASN A 7 8.92 -18.28 -1.34
C ASN A 7 7.97 -19.50 -1.42
N GLY A 8 7.90 -20.16 -2.59
CA GLY A 8 7.04 -21.31 -2.83
C GLY A 8 5.56 -20.98 -3.05
N LEU A 9 5.22 -19.72 -3.26
CA LEU A 9 3.86 -19.26 -3.55
C LEU A 9 3.82 -18.58 -4.91
N LYS A 10 2.73 -18.75 -5.65
CA LYS A 10 2.47 -18.02 -6.89
C LYS A 10 1.98 -16.63 -6.56
N ILE A 11 2.75 -15.64 -6.94
CA ILE A 11 2.44 -14.21 -6.75
C ILE A 11 2.05 -13.62 -8.10
N TYR A 12 0.86 -13.02 -8.13
CA TYR A 12 0.35 -12.31 -9.30
C TYR A 12 0.96 -10.93 -9.41
N TYR A 13 1.40 -10.55 -10.60
CA TYR A 13 1.90 -9.21 -10.89
C TYR A 13 1.52 -8.76 -12.31
N GLU A 14 1.55 -7.46 -12.52
CA GLU A 14 1.39 -6.83 -13.82
C GLU A 14 2.52 -5.84 -14.06
N MET A 15 2.96 -5.75 -15.32
CA MET A 15 3.90 -4.72 -15.79
C MET A 15 3.35 -4.03 -17.02
N HIS A 16 3.45 -2.70 -17.05
CA HIS A 16 2.99 -1.86 -18.14
C HIS A 16 3.99 -0.75 -18.43
N GLY A 17 4.25 -0.47 -19.72
CA GLY A 17 5.20 0.56 -20.15
C GLY A 17 6.66 0.16 -20.01
N ASP A 18 7.54 1.08 -20.40
CA ASP A 18 8.99 0.97 -20.39
C ASP A 18 9.57 2.24 -19.73
N GLY A 19 10.76 2.19 -19.17
CA GLY A 19 11.42 3.34 -18.54
C GLY A 19 11.59 3.14 -17.04
N ASP A 20 11.70 4.25 -16.29
CA ASP A 20 11.92 4.19 -14.85
C ASP A 20 10.75 3.54 -14.13
N ALA A 21 11.04 2.62 -13.22
CA ALA A 21 10.02 1.81 -12.60
C ALA A 21 9.30 2.53 -11.47
N ILE A 22 7.97 2.45 -11.45
CA ILE A 22 7.12 2.79 -10.30
C ILE A 22 6.44 1.51 -9.83
N VAL A 23 6.63 1.15 -8.57
CA VAL A 23 5.92 0.05 -7.92
C VAL A 23 4.72 0.59 -7.16
N LEU A 24 3.52 0.13 -7.51
CA LEU A 24 2.27 0.50 -6.86
C LEU A 24 1.89 -0.54 -5.81
N LEU A 25 1.83 -0.13 -4.54
CA LEU A 25 1.52 -0.99 -3.39
C LEU A 25 0.11 -0.73 -2.89
N HIS A 26 -0.76 -1.72 -3.02
CA HIS A 26 -2.18 -1.65 -2.68
C HIS A 26 -2.42 -1.54 -1.16
N HIS A 27 -3.60 -1.03 -0.77
CA HIS A 27 -4.05 -0.95 0.63
C HIS A 27 -4.48 -2.32 1.20
N GLY A 28 -4.88 -2.35 2.48
CA GLY A 28 -5.20 -3.56 3.23
C GLY A 28 -6.40 -4.38 2.73
N PHE A 29 -7.26 -3.81 1.87
CA PHE A 29 -8.34 -4.52 1.19
C PHE A 29 -8.17 -4.55 -0.33
N GLY A 30 -7.05 -4.01 -0.84
CA GLY A 30 -6.81 -3.83 -2.26
C GLY A 30 -6.14 -5.01 -2.93
N CYS A 31 -6.02 -4.88 -4.23
CA CYS A 31 -5.22 -5.72 -5.12
C CYS A 31 -4.80 -4.87 -6.33
N THR A 32 -4.16 -5.46 -7.33
CA THR A 32 -3.76 -4.74 -8.56
C THR A 32 -4.92 -4.00 -9.25
N LYS A 33 -6.13 -4.55 -9.19
CA LYS A 33 -7.32 -3.95 -9.81
C LYS A 33 -7.65 -2.53 -9.32
N MET A 34 -7.21 -2.15 -8.12
CA MET A 34 -7.47 -0.80 -7.60
C MET A 34 -6.76 0.30 -8.40
N TRP A 35 -5.71 -0.05 -9.12
CA TRP A 35 -4.87 0.89 -9.84
C TRP A 35 -5.27 1.13 -11.30
N LYS A 36 -6.35 0.47 -11.78
CA LYS A 36 -6.78 0.45 -13.20
C LYS A 36 -6.92 1.85 -13.82
N ASP A 37 -7.40 2.83 -13.04
CA ASP A 37 -7.63 4.21 -13.48
C ASP A 37 -6.42 5.13 -13.19
N ILE A 38 -5.37 4.59 -12.56
CA ILE A 38 -4.17 5.33 -12.14
C ILE A 38 -2.97 4.99 -13.01
N TYR A 39 -2.66 3.69 -13.20
CA TYR A 39 -1.43 3.28 -13.86
C TYR A 39 -1.30 3.77 -15.31
N PRO A 40 -2.37 3.87 -16.15
CA PRO A 40 -2.21 4.28 -17.54
C PRO A 40 -1.61 5.67 -17.69
N ALA A 41 -2.00 6.60 -16.81
CA ALA A 41 -1.49 7.97 -16.85
C ALA A 41 0.01 8.08 -16.53
N PHE A 42 0.58 7.16 -15.78
CA PHE A 42 2.02 7.09 -15.56
C PHE A 42 2.73 6.41 -16.73
N VAL A 43 2.13 5.39 -17.34
CA VAL A 43 2.64 4.79 -18.58
C VAL A 43 2.72 5.81 -19.70
N ASP A 44 1.69 6.65 -19.87
CA ASP A 44 1.66 7.73 -20.87
C ASP A 44 2.75 8.81 -20.62
N LYS A 45 3.27 8.88 -19.40
CA LYS A 45 4.39 9.75 -19.03
C LYS A 45 5.77 9.09 -19.17
N GLY A 46 5.81 7.86 -19.67
CA GLY A 46 7.05 7.14 -19.95
C GLY A 46 7.59 6.33 -18.77
N TYR A 47 6.78 6.06 -17.74
CA TYR A 47 7.19 5.18 -16.66
C TYR A 47 6.81 3.72 -16.92
N ARG A 48 7.61 2.81 -16.38
CA ARG A 48 7.29 1.40 -16.27
C ARG A 48 6.57 1.15 -14.95
N ILE A 49 5.32 0.72 -15.02
CA ILE A 49 4.50 0.44 -13.84
C ILE A 49 4.59 -1.04 -13.49
N VAL A 50 4.85 -1.31 -12.23
CA VAL A 50 4.80 -2.65 -11.63
C VAL A 50 3.75 -2.64 -10.53
N MET A 51 2.82 -3.57 -10.61
CA MET A 51 1.79 -3.81 -9.60
C MET A 51 1.79 -5.29 -9.25
N TYR A 52 1.55 -5.63 -8.00
CA TYR A 52 1.41 -7.04 -7.62
C TYR A 52 0.40 -7.19 -6.48
N ASP A 53 -0.22 -8.34 -6.46
CA ASP A 53 -1.06 -8.75 -5.34
C ASP A 53 -0.15 -9.37 -4.28
N ARG A 54 -0.05 -8.75 -3.10
CA ARG A 54 0.73 -9.34 -2.01
C ARG A 54 0.18 -10.70 -1.62
N ARG A 55 0.99 -11.52 -0.96
CA ARG A 55 0.60 -12.85 -0.47
C ARG A 55 -0.79 -12.84 0.16
N GLY A 56 -1.72 -13.64 -0.36
CA GLY A 56 -3.10 -13.78 0.10
C GLY A 56 -4.05 -12.68 -0.30
N TYR A 57 -3.61 -11.73 -1.12
CA TYR A 57 -4.45 -10.70 -1.72
C TYR A 57 -4.73 -11.03 -3.19
N GLY A 58 -5.85 -10.55 -3.72
CA GLY A 58 -6.19 -10.65 -5.13
C GLY A 58 -6.08 -12.06 -5.68
N GLN A 59 -5.23 -12.24 -6.67
CA GLN A 59 -4.99 -13.51 -7.35
C GLN A 59 -3.75 -14.28 -6.80
N SER A 60 -3.03 -13.70 -5.86
CA SER A 60 -1.86 -14.34 -5.26
C SER A 60 -2.24 -15.44 -4.28
N GLU A 61 -1.44 -16.51 -4.26
CA GLU A 61 -1.62 -17.60 -3.31
C GLU A 61 -1.42 -17.12 -1.87
N LYS A 62 -2.24 -17.63 -0.96
CA LYS A 62 -2.18 -17.31 0.47
C LYS A 62 -1.26 -18.26 1.25
N GLY A 63 -1.10 -19.48 0.75
CA GLY A 63 -0.42 -20.56 1.49
C GLY A 63 -1.29 -21.13 2.61
N SER A 64 -0.88 -22.29 3.13
CA SER A 64 -1.63 -23.01 4.17
C SER A 64 -1.57 -22.35 5.55
N ASP A 65 -0.54 -21.53 5.82
CA ASP A 65 -0.31 -20.84 7.09
C ASP A 65 -0.72 -19.36 7.07
N PHE A 66 -1.52 -18.94 6.08
CA PHE A 66 -1.85 -17.52 5.85
C PHE A 66 -2.43 -16.84 7.10
N LYS A 67 -3.31 -17.53 7.83
CA LYS A 67 -3.87 -16.97 9.08
C LYS A 67 -2.76 -16.66 10.09
N ALA A 68 -1.90 -17.63 10.37
CA ALA A 68 -0.81 -17.47 11.32
C ALA A 68 0.25 -16.43 10.86
N PHE A 69 0.49 -16.33 9.56
CA PHE A 69 1.32 -15.30 8.96
C PHE A 69 0.71 -13.91 9.15
N TYR A 70 -0.55 -13.74 8.77
CA TYR A 70 -1.27 -12.47 8.80
C TYR A 70 -1.44 -11.91 10.22
N GLU A 71 -1.63 -12.79 11.20
CA GLU A 71 -1.87 -12.47 12.61
C GLU A 71 -0.57 -12.40 13.44
N SER A 72 0.57 -12.20 12.81
CA SER A 72 1.87 -12.20 13.49
C SER A 72 2.76 -11.04 13.06
N ASP A 73 3.81 -10.79 13.84
CA ASP A 73 4.85 -9.81 13.53
C ASP A 73 5.67 -10.16 12.27
N ARG A 74 5.47 -11.36 11.70
CA ARG A 74 6.08 -11.79 10.44
C ARG A 74 5.54 -11.04 9.22
N PHE A 75 4.32 -10.50 9.30
CA PHE A 75 3.64 -9.89 8.15
C PHE A 75 4.49 -8.79 7.49
N ARG A 76 4.97 -7.82 8.25
CA ARG A 76 5.76 -6.69 7.70
C ARG A 76 7.11 -7.15 7.12
N PRO A 77 7.99 -7.85 7.85
CA PRO A 77 9.27 -8.27 7.29
C PRO A 77 9.14 -9.24 6.11
N GLU A 78 8.15 -10.12 6.09
CA GLU A 78 7.92 -11.03 4.95
C GLU A 78 7.34 -10.29 3.75
N SER A 79 6.46 -9.27 3.91
CA SER A 79 5.98 -8.42 2.82
C SER A 79 7.12 -7.61 2.19
N VAL A 80 8.06 -7.12 2.99
CA VAL A 80 9.28 -6.44 2.50
C VAL A 80 10.17 -7.41 1.72
N ALA A 81 10.37 -8.63 2.23
CA ALA A 81 11.15 -9.66 1.56
C ALA A 81 10.49 -10.12 0.25
N GLU A 82 9.16 -10.21 0.22
CA GLU A 82 8.39 -10.52 -0.99
C GLU A 82 8.62 -9.47 -2.08
N LEU A 83 8.53 -8.18 -1.75
CA LEU A 83 8.82 -7.10 -2.68
C LEU A 83 10.27 -7.13 -3.17
N ALA A 84 11.24 -7.43 -2.29
CA ALA A 84 12.64 -7.56 -2.68
C ALA A 84 12.84 -8.72 -3.67
N ARG A 85 12.20 -9.86 -3.44
CA ARG A 85 12.25 -11.00 -4.37
C ARG A 85 11.57 -10.70 -5.70
N LEU A 86 10.43 -10.00 -5.67
CA LEU A 86 9.76 -9.57 -6.90
C LEU A 86 10.68 -8.67 -7.74
N ARG A 87 11.34 -7.69 -7.10
CA ARG A 87 12.33 -6.83 -7.76
C ARG A 87 13.43 -7.65 -8.44
N ASP A 88 14.01 -8.64 -7.72
CA ASP A 88 15.08 -9.49 -8.23
C ASP A 88 14.60 -10.30 -9.45
N VAL A 89 13.40 -10.89 -9.39
CA VAL A 89 12.81 -11.68 -10.50
C VAL A 89 12.54 -10.81 -11.73
N LEU A 90 12.16 -9.53 -11.52
CA LEU A 90 11.86 -8.60 -12.61
C LEU A 90 13.09 -7.84 -13.12
N ASP A 91 14.27 -8.12 -12.56
CA ASP A 91 15.55 -7.46 -12.90
C ASP A 91 15.44 -5.94 -12.84
N ILE A 92 14.90 -5.42 -11.72
CA ILE A 92 14.75 -3.99 -11.49
C ILE A 92 15.81 -3.54 -10.47
N ASP A 93 16.71 -2.67 -10.88
CA ASP A 93 17.78 -2.16 -10.00
C ASP A 93 17.22 -1.21 -8.94
N SER A 94 16.50 -0.19 -9.37
CA SER A 94 15.88 0.80 -8.48
C SER A 94 14.52 1.25 -9.01
N PHE A 95 13.66 1.76 -8.13
CA PHE A 95 12.31 2.14 -8.48
C PHE A 95 11.74 3.21 -7.54
N HIS A 96 10.67 3.85 -7.97
CA HIS A 96 9.81 4.68 -7.15
C HIS A 96 8.72 3.83 -6.50
N ILE A 97 8.35 4.15 -5.26
CA ILE A 97 7.23 3.50 -4.56
C ILE A 97 6.05 4.46 -4.49
N VAL A 98 4.86 3.97 -4.82
CA VAL A 98 3.60 4.65 -4.52
C VAL A 98 2.74 3.70 -3.71
N GLY A 99 2.63 3.96 -2.41
CA GLY A 99 1.90 3.09 -1.46
C GLY A 99 0.66 3.77 -0.90
N GLN A 100 -0.47 3.07 -0.97
CA GLN A 100 -1.73 3.49 -0.37
C GLN A 100 -1.96 2.77 0.97
N CYS A 101 -2.21 3.52 2.05
CA CYS A 101 -2.56 3.00 3.37
C CYS A 101 -1.52 1.94 3.85
N GLU A 102 -1.89 0.67 4.00
CA GLU A 102 -0.99 -0.43 4.35
C GLU A 102 0.18 -0.58 3.37
N GLY A 103 -0.05 -0.35 2.08
CA GLY A 103 1.01 -0.34 1.08
C GLY A 103 2.07 0.73 1.34
N GLY A 104 1.70 1.86 1.92
CA GLY A 104 2.65 2.88 2.37
C GLY A 104 3.52 2.42 3.54
N VAL A 105 2.97 1.62 4.48
CA VAL A 105 3.76 1.01 5.58
C VAL A 105 4.81 0.06 5.02
N VAL A 106 4.41 -0.85 4.13
CA VAL A 106 5.34 -1.79 3.47
C VAL A 106 6.40 -1.03 2.67
N GLY A 107 6.01 0.05 1.98
CA GLY A 107 6.93 0.91 1.22
C GLY A 107 7.96 1.61 2.11
N ILE A 108 7.56 2.14 3.26
CA ILE A 108 8.47 2.74 4.25
C ILE A 108 9.47 1.71 4.76
N ASP A 109 8.99 0.54 5.19
CA ASP A 109 9.86 -0.53 5.69
C ASP A 109 10.85 -1.00 4.61
N TYR A 110 10.40 -1.08 3.36
CA TYR A 110 11.27 -1.41 2.23
C TYR A 110 12.34 -0.34 2.00
N ALA A 111 11.95 0.95 2.01
CA ALA A 111 12.89 2.06 1.83
C ALA A 111 13.95 2.13 2.94
N VAL A 112 13.58 1.79 4.17
CA VAL A 112 14.52 1.68 5.30
C VAL A 112 15.47 0.49 5.12
N ARG A 113 14.95 -0.66 4.68
CA ARG A 113 15.73 -1.90 4.55
C ARG A 113 16.64 -1.91 3.32
N TYR A 114 16.19 -1.30 2.22
CA TYR A 114 16.86 -1.31 0.91
C TYR A 114 16.99 0.09 0.31
N PRO A 115 17.65 1.05 1.00
CA PRO A 115 17.65 2.46 0.61
C PRO A 115 18.26 2.72 -0.77
N HIS A 116 19.20 1.88 -1.23
CA HIS A 116 19.85 2.03 -2.55
C HIS A 116 18.97 1.62 -3.73
N HIS A 117 17.84 0.96 -3.47
CA HIS A 117 16.90 0.52 -4.49
C HIS A 117 15.63 1.38 -4.55
N VAL A 118 15.55 2.45 -3.76
CA VAL A 118 14.37 3.34 -3.73
C VAL A 118 14.76 4.75 -4.13
N ASN A 119 14.31 5.15 -5.32
CA ASN A 119 14.55 6.49 -5.87
C ASN A 119 13.71 7.55 -5.14
N SER A 120 12.44 7.25 -4.87
CA SER A 120 11.54 8.07 -4.07
C SER A 120 10.36 7.24 -3.54
N ILE A 121 9.67 7.76 -2.54
CA ILE A 121 8.45 7.15 -2.03
C ILE A 121 7.31 8.17 -1.93
N THR A 122 6.12 7.78 -2.38
CA THR A 122 4.86 8.44 -2.07
C THR A 122 4.06 7.56 -1.13
N VAL A 123 3.69 8.09 0.03
CA VAL A 123 2.79 7.44 0.98
C VAL A 123 1.48 8.19 1.02
N SER A 124 0.38 7.48 0.73
CA SER A 124 -0.94 8.08 0.68
C SER A 124 -1.87 7.44 1.70
N SER A 125 -2.59 8.25 2.47
CA SER A 125 -3.52 7.81 3.52
C SER A 125 -2.91 6.78 4.50
N THR A 126 -1.62 6.86 4.75
CA THR A 126 -0.85 5.91 5.57
C THR A 126 -0.88 6.34 7.03
N GLN A 127 -1.17 5.43 7.94
CA GLN A 127 -1.07 5.71 9.38
C GLN A 127 0.40 5.80 9.79
N CYS A 128 0.73 6.83 10.57
CA CYS A 128 2.06 7.03 11.15
C CYS A 128 2.19 6.39 12.53
N TYR A 129 1.20 6.61 13.38
CA TYR A 129 1.14 6.07 14.75
C TYR A 129 -0.31 5.88 15.18
N SER A 130 -0.51 5.08 16.22
CA SER A 130 -1.81 4.93 16.86
C SER A 130 -1.71 5.02 18.37
N THR A 131 -2.86 5.24 19.04
CA THR A 131 -3.00 5.20 20.49
C THR A 131 -3.77 3.97 20.97
N MET A 132 -4.21 3.14 20.02
CA MET A 132 -4.92 1.89 20.23
C MET A 132 -4.46 0.88 19.17
N THR A 133 -4.75 -0.38 19.38
CA THR A 133 -4.46 -1.43 18.40
C THR A 133 -5.32 -1.25 17.14
N MET A 134 -4.87 -1.79 16.02
CA MET A 134 -5.68 -1.76 14.78
C MET A 134 -7.00 -2.52 14.96
N ALA A 135 -7.03 -3.58 15.73
CA ALA A 135 -8.25 -4.31 16.05
C ALA A 135 -9.29 -3.42 16.78
N GLU A 136 -8.86 -2.63 17.76
CA GLU A 136 -9.74 -1.67 18.45
C GLU A 136 -10.21 -0.57 17.52
N LEU A 137 -9.32 0.00 16.70
CA LEU A 137 -9.68 1.01 15.70
C LEU A 137 -10.68 0.47 14.68
N ASN A 138 -10.44 -0.73 14.16
CA ASN A 138 -11.34 -1.38 13.20
C ASN A 138 -12.71 -1.71 13.81
N ALA A 139 -12.77 -2.10 15.08
CA ALA A 139 -14.03 -2.31 15.79
C ALA A 139 -14.87 -1.02 15.86
N LEU A 140 -14.21 0.14 15.99
CA LEU A 140 -14.88 1.45 16.01
C LEU A 140 -15.27 1.93 14.61
N LYS A 141 -14.39 1.79 13.62
CA LYS A 141 -14.53 2.38 12.30
C LYS A 141 -15.17 1.46 11.26
N MET A 142 -15.05 0.16 11.44
CA MET A 142 -15.57 -0.90 10.57
C MET A 142 -16.29 -1.97 11.40
N PRO A 143 -17.37 -1.61 12.14
CA PRO A 143 -18.03 -2.54 13.07
C PRO A 143 -18.72 -3.71 12.38
N ASN A 144 -19.17 -3.54 11.13
CA ASN A 144 -19.97 -4.52 10.43
C ASN A 144 -19.10 -5.68 9.89
N PRO A 145 -19.47 -6.94 10.12
CA PRO A 145 -18.87 -8.09 9.44
C PRO A 145 -19.21 -8.06 7.95
N PHE A 146 -18.47 -8.86 7.14
CA PHE A 146 -18.62 -8.89 5.69
C PHE A 146 -20.08 -9.03 5.22
N ARG A 147 -20.85 -9.94 5.82
CA ARG A 147 -22.26 -10.22 5.45
C ARG A 147 -23.19 -9.02 5.61
N ASP A 148 -22.86 -8.08 6.49
CA ASP A 148 -23.65 -6.90 6.83
C ASP A 148 -23.19 -5.64 6.07
N LEU A 149 -22.17 -5.76 5.19
CA LEU A 149 -21.73 -4.70 4.29
C LEU A 149 -22.76 -4.45 3.20
N GLY A 150 -22.78 -3.23 2.68
CA GLY A 150 -23.57 -2.89 1.50
C GLY A 150 -23.16 -3.75 0.28
N PRO A 151 -24.11 -4.02 -0.64
CA PRO A 151 -23.88 -4.93 -1.78
C PRO A 151 -22.69 -4.48 -2.63
N GLU A 152 -22.53 -3.20 -2.90
CA GLU A 152 -21.44 -2.65 -3.70
C GLU A 152 -20.05 -3.00 -3.12
N ILE A 153 -19.87 -2.84 -1.80
CA ILE A 153 -18.58 -3.15 -1.15
C ILE A 153 -18.33 -4.66 -1.18
N ARG A 154 -19.36 -5.48 -0.92
CA ARG A 154 -19.23 -6.95 -0.97
C ARG A 154 -18.86 -7.43 -2.37
N GLU A 155 -19.55 -6.95 -3.39
CA GLU A 155 -19.29 -7.29 -4.80
C GLU A 155 -17.87 -6.89 -5.20
N LYS A 156 -17.42 -5.69 -4.81
CA LYS A 156 -16.04 -5.22 -5.03
C LYS A 156 -15.02 -6.15 -4.37
N LEU A 157 -15.22 -6.55 -3.12
CA LEU A 157 -14.32 -7.47 -2.42
C LEU A 157 -14.33 -8.87 -3.03
N ILE A 158 -15.50 -9.37 -3.48
CA ILE A 158 -15.61 -10.65 -4.19
C ILE A 158 -14.90 -10.59 -5.54
N ASP A 159 -15.08 -9.51 -6.31
CA ASP A 159 -14.37 -9.31 -7.57
C ASP A 159 -12.85 -9.27 -7.37
N TRP A 160 -12.39 -8.66 -6.29
CA TRP A 160 -10.97 -8.49 -6.02
C TRP A 160 -10.30 -9.75 -5.48
N HIS A 161 -10.94 -10.48 -4.58
CA HIS A 161 -10.32 -11.58 -3.82
C HIS A 161 -10.94 -12.97 -4.09
N GLY A 162 -12.00 -13.02 -4.90
CA GLY A 162 -12.73 -14.25 -5.16
C GLY A 162 -13.78 -14.58 -4.09
N VAL A 163 -14.85 -15.27 -4.52
CA VAL A 163 -16.01 -15.59 -3.68
C VAL A 163 -15.64 -16.45 -2.46
N ASP A 164 -14.70 -17.37 -2.60
CA ASP A 164 -14.30 -18.29 -1.52
C ASP A 164 -13.37 -17.65 -0.47
N HIS A 165 -12.79 -16.49 -0.78
CA HIS A 165 -11.79 -15.85 0.07
C HIS A 165 -12.26 -14.50 0.66
N ALA A 166 -13.06 -13.72 -0.05
CA ALA A 166 -13.40 -12.34 0.29
C ALA A 166 -13.96 -12.17 1.71
N GLU A 167 -14.90 -13.02 2.14
CA GLU A 167 -15.48 -12.93 3.48
C GLU A 167 -14.46 -13.23 4.59
N SER A 168 -13.74 -14.33 4.48
CA SER A 168 -12.74 -14.72 5.47
C SER A 168 -11.61 -13.70 5.55
N PHE A 169 -11.16 -13.18 4.41
CA PHE A 169 -10.14 -12.17 4.30
C PHE A 169 -10.56 -10.84 4.96
N TYR A 170 -11.74 -10.32 4.62
CA TYR A 170 -12.26 -9.09 5.21
C TYR A 170 -12.40 -9.18 6.72
N ASN A 171 -13.00 -10.27 7.22
CA ASN A 171 -13.20 -10.46 8.65
C ASN A 171 -11.88 -10.63 9.40
N GLN A 172 -10.87 -11.26 8.78
CA GLN A 172 -9.53 -11.40 9.35
C GLN A 172 -8.81 -10.04 9.41
N PHE A 173 -8.81 -9.25 8.32
CA PHE A 173 -8.23 -7.90 8.31
C PHE A 173 -8.86 -7.04 9.41
N ARG A 174 -10.18 -7.08 9.53
CA ARG A 174 -10.93 -6.30 10.52
C ARG A 174 -10.49 -6.62 11.96
N THR A 175 -10.06 -7.85 12.22
CA THR A 175 -9.64 -8.30 13.55
C THR A 175 -8.16 -8.00 13.84
N TYR A 176 -7.27 -8.07 12.83
CA TYR A 176 -5.83 -8.02 13.07
C TYR A 176 -5.09 -6.86 12.38
N GLY A 177 -5.61 -6.32 11.29
CA GLY A 177 -5.06 -5.11 10.67
C GLY A 177 -3.78 -5.24 9.86
N GLY A 178 -3.34 -6.43 9.47
CA GLY A 178 -2.23 -6.64 8.52
C GLY A 178 -0.91 -6.00 8.96
N ALA A 179 -0.35 -5.11 8.14
CA ALA A 179 0.93 -4.43 8.38
C ALA A 179 0.96 -3.57 9.66
N TYR A 180 -0.17 -3.27 10.24
CA TYR A 180 -0.24 -2.52 11.50
C TYR A 180 0.02 -3.40 12.73
N GLY A 181 0.01 -4.72 12.57
CA GLY A 181 0.33 -5.67 13.64
C GLY A 181 -0.75 -5.77 14.73
N THR A 182 -0.43 -6.51 15.77
CA THR A 182 -1.35 -6.80 16.89
C THR A 182 -1.22 -5.82 18.06
N GLY A 183 -0.17 -5.01 18.07
CA GLY A 183 0.11 -4.01 19.10
C GLY A 183 -0.29 -2.58 18.71
N VAL A 184 0.09 -1.64 19.55
CA VAL A 184 0.02 -0.22 19.22
C VAL A 184 1.09 0.10 18.17
N PHE A 185 0.66 0.68 17.06
CA PHE A 185 1.49 0.92 15.90
C PHE A 185 2.23 2.26 15.97
N ASP A 186 3.52 2.28 15.62
CA ASP A 186 4.32 3.50 15.55
C ASP A 186 5.46 3.38 14.53
N LEU A 187 5.42 4.21 13.48
CA LEU A 187 6.47 4.32 12.46
C LEU A 187 7.51 5.40 12.80
N ARG A 188 7.23 6.33 13.70
CA ARG A 188 8.11 7.48 13.98
C ARG A 188 9.56 7.11 14.26
N PRO A 189 9.87 6.00 14.97
CA PRO A 189 11.26 5.61 15.21
C PRO A 189 12.05 5.22 13.95
N VAL A 190 11.38 4.76 12.89
CA VAL A 190 12.05 4.29 11.66
C VAL A 190 12.08 5.33 10.55
N LEU A 191 11.18 6.32 10.57
CA LEU A 191 11.06 7.36 9.53
C LEU A 191 12.35 8.17 9.29
N PRO A 192 13.19 8.52 10.29
CA PRO A 192 14.46 9.22 10.05
C PRO A 192 15.44 8.44 9.18
N SER A 193 15.27 7.10 9.07
CA SER A 193 16.09 6.22 8.23
C SER A 193 15.64 6.18 6.77
N VAL A 194 14.52 6.81 6.42
CA VAL A 194 14.09 6.99 5.03
C VAL A 194 14.90 8.12 4.41
N THR A 195 15.84 7.78 3.52
CA THR A 195 16.83 8.74 2.97
C THR A 195 16.46 9.28 1.60
N CYS A 196 15.52 8.64 0.89
CA CYS A 196 15.02 9.10 -0.41
C CYS A 196 14.01 10.25 -0.26
N PRO A 197 13.77 11.04 -1.32
CA PRO A 197 12.64 11.99 -1.38
C PRO A 197 11.32 11.30 -1.06
N THR A 198 10.51 11.92 -0.20
CA THR A 198 9.27 11.35 0.32
C THR A 198 8.11 12.31 0.16
N LEU A 199 7.09 11.93 -0.60
CA LEU A 199 5.82 12.64 -0.67
C LEU A 199 4.81 12.03 0.31
N VAL A 200 4.32 12.83 1.23
CA VAL A 200 3.16 12.51 2.06
C VAL A 200 1.93 13.11 1.41
N LEU A 201 1.09 12.29 0.79
CA LEU A 201 -0.13 12.68 0.10
C LEU A 201 -1.34 12.26 0.94
N TYR A 202 -2.13 13.20 1.42
CA TYR A 202 -3.12 12.87 2.44
C TYR A 202 -4.49 13.52 2.18
N PRO A 203 -5.60 12.82 2.46
CA PRO A 203 -6.94 13.38 2.38
C PRO A 203 -7.27 14.19 3.65
N ASP A 204 -8.14 15.20 3.53
CA ASP A 204 -8.61 15.95 4.68
C ASP A 204 -9.82 15.32 5.41
N ARG A 205 -10.47 14.30 4.80
CA ARG A 205 -11.71 13.67 5.27
C ARG A 205 -11.66 12.15 5.34
N SER A 206 -10.49 11.58 5.60
CA SER A 206 -10.40 10.14 5.82
C SER A 206 -11.27 9.71 7.00
N PHE A 207 -12.12 8.70 6.78
CA PHE A 207 -12.92 8.10 7.86
C PHE A 207 -12.06 7.31 8.85
N LEU A 208 -10.85 6.91 8.45
CA LEU A 208 -10.00 5.99 9.20
C LEU A 208 -8.89 6.73 9.98
N PHE A 209 -8.16 7.62 9.32
CA PHE A 209 -7.01 8.32 9.90
C PHE A 209 -7.14 9.84 9.70
N GLY A 210 -6.85 10.63 10.72
CA GLY A 210 -6.89 12.07 10.64
C GLY A 210 -5.61 12.70 10.03
N VAL A 211 -5.66 14.00 9.73
CA VAL A 211 -4.56 14.75 9.08
C VAL A 211 -3.31 14.82 9.96
N GLU A 212 -3.44 14.67 11.27
CA GLU A 212 -2.29 14.59 12.20
C GLU A 212 -1.32 13.46 11.85
N GLN A 213 -1.78 12.41 11.17
CA GLN A 213 -0.93 11.33 10.68
C GLN A 213 -0.01 11.82 9.56
N ALA A 214 -0.54 12.67 8.67
CA ALA A 214 0.25 13.29 7.61
C ALA A 214 1.33 14.22 8.18
N GLU A 215 0.99 15.04 9.15
CA GLU A 215 1.94 15.90 9.85
C GLU A 215 3.04 15.08 10.51
N ALA A 216 2.68 13.99 11.21
CA ALA A 216 3.64 13.12 11.87
C ALA A 216 4.58 12.43 10.88
N LEU A 217 4.08 11.92 9.75
CA LEU A 217 4.91 11.38 8.67
C LEU A 217 5.88 12.42 8.15
N TYR A 218 5.36 13.58 7.72
CA TYR A 218 6.13 14.67 7.13
C TYR A 218 7.24 15.18 8.05
N ARG A 219 6.96 15.37 9.35
CA ARG A 219 7.94 15.90 10.30
C ARG A 219 9.06 14.91 10.66
N ASN A 220 8.84 13.62 10.46
CA ASN A 220 9.81 12.58 10.86
C ASN A 220 10.63 12.02 9.69
N VAL A 221 10.27 12.29 8.42
CA VAL A 221 11.12 11.94 7.27
C VAL A 221 12.12 13.06 6.98
N SER A 222 13.32 12.69 6.51
CA SER A 222 14.41 13.65 6.30
C SER A 222 14.21 14.55 5.07
N LYS A 223 13.54 14.06 4.03
CA LYS A 223 13.32 14.77 2.74
C LYS A 223 11.84 14.71 2.36
N GLY A 224 10.99 15.27 3.24
CA GLY A 224 9.54 15.21 3.12
C GLY A 224 8.95 16.37 2.32
N GLU A 225 7.96 16.06 1.50
CA GLU A 225 6.98 17.01 0.95
C GLU A 225 5.59 16.62 1.43
N LEU A 226 4.72 17.60 1.67
CA LEU A 226 3.36 17.37 2.15
C LEU A 226 2.35 17.94 1.17
N ALA A 227 1.38 17.12 0.78
CA ALA A 227 0.22 17.53 0.00
C ALA A 227 -1.06 17.03 0.66
N ILE A 228 -2.00 17.93 0.89
CA ILE A 228 -3.33 17.62 1.43
C ILE A 228 -4.36 17.79 0.31
N LEU A 229 -5.16 16.74 0.09
CA LEU A 229 -6.29 16.76 -0.84
C LEU A 229 -7.54 17.25 -0.11
N PRO A 230 -8.06 18.44 -0.44
CA PRO A 230 -9.29 18.94 0.18
C PRO A 230 -10.51 18.18 -0.34
N HIS A 231 -11.52 18.00 0.50
CA HIS A 231 -12.77 17.30 0.19
C HIS A 231 -12.56 15.86 -0.31
N CYS A 232 -11.52 15.20 0.19
CA CYS A 232 -11.12 13.85 -0.21
C CYS A 232 -11.19 12.88 0.98
N GLY A 233 -11.76 11.71 0.78
CA GLY A 233 -11.78 10.62 1.75
C GLY A 233 -10.56 9.72 1.67
N HIS A 234 -10.65 8.55 2.31
CA HIS A 234 -9.51 7.66 2.53
C HIS A 234 -8.89 7.12 1.23
N ASN A 235 -9.71 6.85 0.22
CA ASN A 235 -9.26 6.26 -1.05
C ASN A 235 -8.91 7.35 -2.06
N THR A 236 -7.85 8.11 -1.78
CA THR A 236 -7.40 9.26 -2.57
C THR A 236 -7.26 8.97 -4.06
N TYR A 237 -6.76 7.80 -4.41
CA TYR A 237 -6.58 7.32 -5.79
C TYR A 237 -7.90 7.11 -6.54
N ASP A 238 -8.99 6.81 -5.84
CA ASP A 238 -10.35 6.52 -6.38
C ASP A 238 -11.23 7.78 -6.37
N GLU A 239 -11.12 8.58 -5.31
CA GLU A 239 -11.96 9.76 -5.12
C GLU A 239 -11.47 10.98 -5.91
N GLN A 240 -10.15 11.14 -6.09
CA GLN A 240 -9.55 12.24 -6.84
C GLN A 240 -8.38 11.77 -7.72
N PRO A 241 -8.62 10.87 -8.69
CA PRO A 241 -7.56 10.25 -9.48
C PRO A 241 -6.69 11.24 -10.25
N GLU A 242 -7.28 12.27 -10.83
CA GLU A 242 -6.57 13.29 -11.61
C GLU A 242 -5.60 14.09 -10.74
N GLU A 243 -6.05 14.56 -9.56
CA GLU A 243 -5.21 15.27 -8.60
C GLU A 243 -4.13 14.37 -8.01
N TYR A 244 -4.46 13.13 -7.71
CA TYR A 244 -3.52 12.12 -7.24
C TYR A 244 -2.36 11.96 -8.24
N ILE A 245 -2.68 11.73 -9.51
CA ILE A 245 -1.70 11.60 -10.60
C ILE A 245 -0.91 12.89 -10.78
N ARG A 246 -1.58 14.04 -10.78
CA ARG A 246 -0.95 15.36 -10.97
C ARG A 246 0.10 15.65 -9.89
N ILE A 247 -0.26 15.43 -8.62
CA ILE A 247 0.63 15.71 -7.48
C ILE A 247 1.84 14.78 -7.51
N ILE A 248 1.65 13.48 -7.72
CA ILE A 248 2.75 12.50 -7.78
C ILE A 248 3.67 12.80 -8.98
N SER A 249 3.10 13.05 -10.17
CA SER A 249 3.91 13.40 -11.35
C SER A 249 4.71 14.69 -11.14
N SER A 250 4.13 15.69 -10.46
CA SER A 250 4.82 16.93 -10.14
C SER A 250 5.96 16.72 -9.14
N PHE A 251 5.76 15.84 -8.16
CA PHE A 251 6.80 15.43 -7.22
C PHE A 251 7.96 14.73 -7.91
N LEU A 252 7.68 13.73 -8.73
CA LEU A 252 8.73 13.02 -9.49
C LEU A 252 9.52 13.97 -10.35
N LYS A 253 8.85 14.87 -11.08
CA LYS A 253 9.51 15.87 -11.93
C LYS A 253 10.42 16.83 -11.14
N ARG A 254 10.04 17.27 -9.92
CA ARG A 254 10.88 18.15 -9.09
C ARG A 254 12.20 17.51 -8.67
N HIS A 255 12.22 16.20 -8.57
CA HIS A 255 13.41 15.43 -8.19
C HIS A 255 14.19 14.86 -9.38
N ASN A 256 13.86 15.32 -10.62
CA ASN A 256 14.51 14.92 -11.88
C ASN A 256 14.36 13.42 -12.19
N PHE A 257 13.20 12.89 -11.92
CA PHE A 257 12.81 11.54 -12.29
C PHE A 257 11.79 11.50 -13.43
#